data_537edf9e4e26309d1cbe9d4d5c258a5a
#
_entry.id   537edf9e4e26309d1cbe9d4d5c258a5a
#
_cell.length_a   1.000
_cell.length_b   1.000
_cell.length_c   1.000
_cell.angle_alpha   90.00
_cell.angle_beta   90.00
_cell.angle_gamma   90.00
#
_symmetry.space_group_name_H-M   'P 1'
#
loop_
_entity.id
_entity.type
_entity.pdbx_description
1 polymer ?
#
loop_
_entity_poly.entity_id
_entity_poly.type
_entity_poly.pdbx_seq_one_letter_code
_entity_poly.pdbx_strand_id
1 'polypeptide(L)'
;MQSSIIDWWHDPIDSKEPYKHSGKLNTLIFRPNVIYGLSNRLNLLFSTQIGLRSMVWDQKGKSIHHRTESTFEDFSNANPGWLGDSKIILRYLSRNDGMGEGLRVIYGGGFSIPSNSVLTSDPFFLNGDEKTDHRHFSLSTGSYKYIIESQLLIVMPPIATQGKFSFVFHASIISVLTLILTFLVGDS
;
A
#
# COMPACT_ATOMS: atom_id res chain seq x y z
N MET A 1 -5.51 11.30 4.04
CA MET A 1 -5.20 11.49 2.61
C MET A 1 -3.70 11.68 2.46
N GLN A 2 -3.09 11.02 1.50
CA GLN A 2 -1.66 11.12 1.18
C GLN A 2 -1.54 11.58 -0.27
N SER A 3 -0.75 12.64 -0.50
CA SER A 3 -0.36 13.10 -1.81
C SER A 3 1.15 13.15 -1.87
N SER A 4 1.76 12.66 -2.93
CA SER A 4 3.20 12.74 -3.13
C SER A 4 3.52 12.84 -4.62
N ILE A 5 4.60 13.58 -4.90
CA ILE A 5 5.22 13.65 -6.22
C ILE A 5 6.65 13.19 -6.01
N ILE A 6 7.06 12.18 -6.75
CA ILE A 6 8.37 11.56 -6.60
C ILE A 6 9.05 11.59 -7.96
N ASP A 7 10.27 12.11 -8.02
CA ASP A 7 11.12 11.97 -9.19
C ASP A 7 11.58 10.51 -9.27
N TRP A 8 11.28 9.87 -10.38
CA TRP A 8 11.57 8.47 -10.60
C TRP A 8 12.33 8.30 -11.91
N TRP A 9 13.21 7.31 -11.96
CA TRP A 9 14.01 7.05 -13.15
C TRP A 9 14.44 5.58 -13.20
N HIS A 10 14.82 5.13 -14.39
CA HIS A 10 15.56 3.89 -14.58
C HIS A 10 16.61 4.06 -15.70
N ASP A 11 17.60 3.18 -15.67
CA ASP A 11 18.63 3.14 -16.69
C ASP A 11 18.07 2.65 -18.03
N PRO A 12 18.78 2.92 -19.14
CA PRO A 12 18.45 2.38 -20.45
C PRO A 12 18.27 0.86 -20.40
N ILE A 13 17.22 0.36 -21.03
CA ILE A 13 16.92 -1.09 -21.04
C ILE A 13 17.53 -1.73 -22.29
N ASP A 14 17.60 -1.00 -23.41
CA ASP A 14 18.14 -1.51 -24.66
C ASP A 14 18.96 -0.47 -25.44
N SER A 15 19.57 -0.94 -26.53
CA SER A 15 20.40 -0.07 -27.39
C SER A 15 19.61 0.93 -28.25
N LYS A 16 18.29 0.80 -28.33
CA LYS A 16 17.44 1.68 -29.13
C LYS A 16 17.03 2.94 -28.35
N GLU A 17 17.04 2.85 -27.01
CA GLU A 17 16.82 3.97 -26.10
C GLU A 17 17.99 4.10 -25.11
N PRO A 18 19.18 4.51 -25.61
CA PRO A 18 20.42 4.52 -24.83
C PRO A 18 20.52 5.71 -23.87
N TYR A 19 19.42 6.20 -23.35
CA TYR A 19 19.34 7.31 -22.41
C TYR A 19 18.57 6.93 -21.16
N LYS A 20 18.84 7.64 -20.09
CA LYS A 20 18.15 7.50 -18.82
C LYS A 20 16.70 7.96 -18.98
N HIS A 21 15.77 7.11 -18.58
CA HIS A 21 14.35 7.43 -18.56
C HIS A 21 14.03 8.06 -17.22
N SER A 22 13.53 9.27 -17.23
CA SER A 22 13.15 10.00 -16.04
C SER A 22 11.74 10.56 -16.16
N GLY A 23 11.11 10.75 -15.03
CA GLY A 23 9.78 11.31 -14.97
C GLY A 23 9.29 11.52 -13.54
N LYS A 24 8.04 11.92 -13.39
CA LYS A 24 7.41 12.21 -12.10
C LYS A 24 6.27 11.25 -11.82
N LEU A 25 6.43 10.47 -10.77
CA LEU A 25 5.37 9.64 -10.24
C LEU A 25 4.46 10.47 -9.33
N ASN A 26 3.23 10.67 -9.75
CA ASN A 26 2.20 11.31 -8.96
C ASN A 26 1.38 10.24 -8.23
N THR A 27 1.18 10.44 -6.94
CA THR A 27 0.39 9.52 -6.12
C THR A 27 -0.61 10.33 -5.31
N LEU A 28 -1.88 9.98 -5.42
CA LEU A 28 -2.96 10.49 -4.59
C LEU A 28 -3.70 9.30 -3.99
N ILE A 29 -3.62 9.13 -2.66
CA ILE A 29 -4.20 7.99 -1.96
C ILE A 29 -5.04 8.45 -0.79
N PHE A 30 -6.25 7.93 -0.72
CA PHE A 30 -7.16 8.00 0.42
C PHE A 30 -7.30 6.61 1.04
N ARG A 31 -7.18 6.51 2.38
CA ARG A 31 -7.30 5.25 3.12
C ARG A 31 -8.39 5.37 4.17
N PRO A 32 -9.65 5.13 3.83
CA PRO A 32 -10.71 5.05 4.82
C PRO A 32 -10.50 3.85 5.74
N ASN A 33 -10.76 4.07 7.03
CA ASN A 33 -10.73 3.03 8.05
C ASN A 33 -12.07 3.04 8.77
N VAL A 34 -12.66 1.86 8.92
CA VAL A 34 -13.87 1.64 9.70
C VAL A 34 -13.53 0.67 10.83
N ILE A 35 -13.81 1.06 12.06
CA ILE A 35 -13.62 0.21 13.23
C ILE A 35 -15.00 -0.07 13.82
N TYR A 36 -15.32 -1.35 13.94
CA TYR A 36 -16.57 -1.81 14.54
C TYR A 36 -16.29 -2.62 15.81
N GLY A 37 -16.86 -2.17 16.94
CA GLY A 37 -16.75 -2.85 18.23
C GLY A 37 -17.67 -4.08 18.27
N LEU A 38 -17.10 -5.26 18.43
CA LEU A 38 -17.83 -6.52 18.59
C LEU A 38 -18.12 -6.80 20.06
N SER A 39 -17.26 -6.35 20.96
CA SER A 39 -17.42 -6.42 22.42
C SER A 39 -16.55 -5.38 23.11
N ASN A 40 -16.56 -5.35 24.46
CA ASN A 40 -15.69 -4.46 25.25
C ASN A 40 -14.18 -4.71 25.04
N ARG A 41 -13.81 -5.85 24.43
CA ARG A 41 -12.41 -6.22 24.20
C ARG A 41 -12.09 -6.59 22.76
N LEU A 42 -13.09 -6.66 21.90
CA LEU A 42 -12.92 -7.14 20.54
C LEU A 42 -13.44 -6.12 19.54
N ASN A 43 -12.64 -5.78 18.55
CA ASN A 43 -13.09 -4.96 17.44
C ASN A 43 -12.59 -5.49 16.10
N LEU A 44 -13.31 -5.12 15.05
CA LEU A 44 -12.98 -5.41 13.67
C LEU A 44 -12.58 -4.12 12.98
N LEU A 45 -11.40 -4.10 12.40
CA LEU A 45 -10.94 -3.03 11.52
C LEU A 45 -11.11 -3.46 10.07
N PHE A 46 -11.79 -2.64 9.31
CA PHE A 46 -11.76 -2.67 7.85
C PHE A 46 -11.04 -1.44 7.34
N SER A 47 -10.12 -1.62 6.40
CA SER A 47 -9.38 -0.54 5.74
C SER A 47 -9.25 -0.85 4.26
N THR A 48 -9.44 0.14 3.41
CA THR A 48 -9.19 0.00 1.98
C THR A 48 -8.35 1.16 1.48
N GLN A 49 -7.75 1.00 0.31
CA GLN A 49 -6.98 2.03 -0.35
C GLN A 49 -7.69 2.45 -1.63
N ILE A 50 -7.93 3.75 -1.77
CA ILE A 50 -8.58 4.34 -2.94
C ILE A 50 -7.66 5.44 -3.46
N GLY A 51 -7.37 5.46 -4.75
CA GLY A 51 -6.52 6.52 -5.26
C GLY A 51 -6.09 6.35 -6.70
N LEU A 52 -5.11 7.16 -7.05
CA LEU A 52 -4.52 7.25 -8.36
C LEU A 52 -3.00 7.19 -8.23
N ARG A 53 -2.39 6.48 -9.16
CA ARG A 53 -0.96 6.59 -9.45
C ARG A 53 -0.82 6.86 -10.94
N SER A 54 -0.12 7.92 -11.28
CA SER A 54 0.18 8.29 -12.66
C SER A 54 1.64 8.66 -12.81
N MET A 55 2.17 8.44 -13.98
CA MET A 55 3.56 8.75 -14.31
C MET A 55 3.59 9.72 -15.47
N VAL A 56 4.30 10.82 -15.32
CA VAL A 56 4.60 11.78 -16.38
C VAL A 56 6.07 11.66 -16.71
N TRP A 57 6.37 11.25 -17.92
CA TRP A 57 7.74 11.05 -18.38
C TRP A 57 8.32 12.32 -19.01
N ASP A 58 9.60 12.56 -18.79
CA ASP A 58 10.31 13.68 -19.38
C ASP A 58 10.47 13.45 -20.88
N GLN A 59 10.12 14.46 -21.67
CA GLN A 59 10.11 14.38 -23.14
C GLN A 59 11.48 14.49 -23.81
N LYS A 60 12.58 14.41 -23.10
CA LYS A 60 13.94 14.55 -23.67
C LYS A 60 14.36 13.43 -24.64
N GLY A 61 13.51 12.53 -24.92
CA GLY A 61 13.60 11.51 -25.93
C GLY A 61 12.23 10.85 -25.95
N LYS A 62 11.63 10.72 -27.12
CA LYS A 62 10.37 9.99 -27.23
C LYS A 62 10.64 8.53 -26.92
N SER A 63 10.42 8.14 -25.67
CA SER A 63 10.43 6.74 -25.30
C SER A 63 9.35 6.02 -26.12
N ILE A 64 9.70 4.85 -26.64
CA ILE A 64 8.78 4.04 -27.42
C ILE A 64 7.98 3.07 -26.55
N HIS A 65 8.27 2.98 -25.26
CA HIS A 65 7.59 2.09 -24.31
C HIS A 65 7.02 2.82 -23.09
N HIS A 66 7.22 4.14 -23.00
CA HIS A 66 6.60 4.94 -21.98
C HIS A 66 5.66 5.98 -22.56
N ARG A 67 4.56 6.20 -21.91
CA ARG A 67 3.68 7.32 -22.20
C ARG A 67 3.29 8.04 -20.93
N THR A 68 2.95 9.31 -21.06
CA THR A 68 2.37 10.10 -19.99
C THR A 68 0.99 9.55 -19.66
N GLU A 69 0.77 9.27 -18.40
CA GLU A 69 -0.43 8.69 -17.86
C GLU A 69 -1.22 9.75 -17.10
N SER A 70 -2.33 10.20 -17.67
CA SER A 70 -3.22 11.19 -17.05
C SER A 70 -4.57 10.65 -16.63
N THR A 71 -4.93 9.46 -17.11
CA THR A 71 -6.23 8.82 -16.91
C THR A 71 -6.08 7.34 -16.58
N PHE A 72 -7.21 6.65 -16.35
CA PHE A 72 -7.28 5.19 -16.16
C PHE A 72 -7.28 4.44 -17.51
N GLU A 73 -6.30 4.70 -18.34
CA GLU A 73 -6.20 4.01 -19.62
C GLU A 73 -5.70 2.58 -19.44
N ASP A 74 -6.05 1.70 -20.39
CA ASP A 74 -5.50 0.36 -20.46
C ASP A 74 -4.06 0.36 -20.95
N PHE A 75 -3.27 -0.47 -20.27
CA PHE A 75 -1.89 -0.76 -20.63
C PHE A 75 -1.71 -2.27 -20.74
N SER A 76 -0.87 -2.71 -21.63
CA SER A 76 -0.68 -4.13 -21.91
C SER A 76 -0.24 -4.97 -20.71
N ASN A 77 0.47 -4.38 -19.75
CA ASN A 77 0.96 -5.09 -18.57
C ASN A 77 0.27 -4.73 -17.26
N ALA A 78 -0.89 -4.07 -17.30
CA ALA A 78 -1.57 -3.66 -16.08
C ALA A 78 -3.07 -3.65 -16.22
N ASN A 79 -3.77 -3.98 -15.15
CA ASN A 79 -5.18 -3.74 -14.99
C ASN A 79 -5.39 -2.36 -14.37
N PRO A 80 -6.20 -1.48 -14.98
CA PRO A 80 -6.50 -0.17 -14.42
C PRO A 80 -7.42 -0.30 -13.20
N GLY A 81 -7.56 0.77 -12.46
CA GLY A 81 -8.48 0.85 -11.34
C GLY A 81 -8.02 1.83 -10.29
N TRP A 82 -8.97 2.28 -9.49
CA TRP A 82 -8.75 3.23 -8.41
C TRP A 82 -8.76 2.57 -7.01
N LEU A 83 -9.04 1.27 -6.96
CA LEU A 83 -9.07 0.50 -5.72
C LEU A 83 -7.73 -0.24 -5.53
N GLY A 84 -7.11 -0.04 -4.38
CA GLY A 84 -5.95 -0.80 -3.95
C GLY A 84 -6.31 -1.94 -2.99
N ASP A 85 -5.34 -2.43 -2.24
CA ASP A 85 -5.54 -3.53 -1.31
C ASP A 85 -6.48 -3.14 -0.17
N SER A 86 -7.35 -4.08 0.21
CA SER A 86 -8.22 -3.96 1.37
C SER A 86 -7.73 -4.84 2.51
N LYS A 87 -7.91 -4.40 3.76
CA LYS A 87 -7.47 -5.10 4.96
C LYS A 87 -8.64 -5.36 5.90
N ILE A 88 -8.66 -6.55 6.48
CA ILE A 88 -9.59 -6.92 7.55
C ILE A 88 -8.73 -7.42 8.71
N ILE A 89 -8.86 -6.79 9.88
CA ILE A 89 -8.08 -7.12 11.07
C ILE A 89 -9.02 -7.24 12.27
N LEU A 90 -8.99 -8.38 12.93
CA LEU A 90 -9.63 -8.59 14.22
C LEU A 90 -8.64 -8.22 15.31
N ARG A 91 -9.02 -7.34 16.24
CA ARG A 91 -8.18 -6.84 17.33
C ARG A 91 -8.77 -7.23 18.67
N TYR A 92 -7.92 -7.73 19.56
CA TYR A 92 -8.27 -8.10 20.93
C TYR A 92 -7.48 -7.25 21.93
N LEU A 93 -8.20 -6.56 22.81
CA LEU A 93 -7.65 -5.82 23.93
C LEU A 93 -7.37 -6.80 25.08
N SER A 94 -6.09 -7.23 25.18
CA SER A 94 -5.67 -8.22 26.18
C SER A 94 -5.50 -7.62 27.56
N ARG A 95 -5.00 -6.38 27.63
CA ARG A 95 -4.85 -5.61 28.87
C ARG A 95 -5.44 -4.22 28.73
N ASN A 96 -6.13 -3.78 29.78
CA ASN A 96 -6.69 -2.45 29.90
C ASN A 96 -6.73 -2.03 31.37
N ASP A 97 -5.88 -1.11 31.74
CA ASP A 97 -5.79 -0.60 33.11
C ASP A 97 -6.87 0.44 33.44
N GLY A 98 -7.85 0.66 32.53
CA GLY A 98 -9.02 1.50 32.75
C GLY A 98 -9.08 2.71 31.83
N MET A 99 -9.95 3.68 32.16
CA MET A 99 -10.20 4.87 31.32
C MET A 99 -9.21 6.00 31.55
N GLY A 100 -8.38 5.91 32.58
CA GLY A 100 -7.36 6.92 32.92
C GLY A 100 -5.97 6.53 32.43
N GLU A 101 -5.02 6.81 33.32
CA GLU A 101 -3.63 6.40 33.18
C GLU A 101 -3.48 4.89 33.13
N GLY A 102 -2.41 4.43 32.53
CA GLY A 102 -2.07 3.02 32.54
C GLY A 102 -1.75 2.44 31.16
N LEU A 103 -1.67 1.13 31.16
CA LEU A 103 -1.23 0.34 30.02
C LEU A 103 -2.42 -0.32 29.31
N ARG A 104 -2.41 -0.23 27.98
CA ARG A 104 -3.30 -1.01 27.11
C ARG A 104 -2.48 -1.81 26.15
N VAL A 105 -2.81 -3.09 26.01
CA VAL A 105 -2.14 -4.02 25.10
C VAL A 105 -3.17 -4.61 24.17
N ILE A 106 -2.95 -4.46 22.88
CA ILE A 106 -3.84 -4.96 21.84
C ILE A 106 -3.06 -5.89 20.92
N TYR A 107 -3.62 -7.04 20.62
CA TYR A 107 -3.14 -7.95 19.59
C TYR A 107 -4.16 -8.01 18.46
N GLY A 108 -3.66 -8.07 17.24
CA GLY A 108 -4.49 -8.17 16.06
C GLY A 108 -3.99 -9.23 15.09
N GLY A 109 -4.95 -9.82 14.40
CA GLY A 109 -4.68 -10.74 13.31
C GLY A 109 -5.65 -10.53 12.16
N GLY A 110 -5.17 -10.66 10.95
CA GLY A 110 -6.01 -10.41 9.79
C GLY A 110 -5.31 -10.71 8.47
N PHE A 111 -5.89 -10.19 7.41
CA PHE A 111 -5.35 -10.38 6.07
C PHE A 111 -5.61 -9.17 5.17
N SER A 112 -4.78 -9.06 4.14
CA SER A 112 -4.94 -8.12 3.04
C SER A 112 -5.41 -8.86 1.81
N ILE A 113 -6.45 -8.32 1.19
CA ILE A 113 -7.04 -8.81 -0.05
C ILE A 113 -6.58 -7.88 -1.16
N PRO A 114 -5.92 -8.39 -2.22
CA PRO A 114 -5.52 -7.58 -3.35
C PRO A 114 -6.74 -7.12 -4.15
N SER A 115 -6.63 -5.96 -4.77
CA SER A 115 -7.58 -5.53 -5.80
C SER A 115 -7.13 -5.97 -7.19
N ASN A 116 -7.96 -5.69 -8.19
CA ASN A 116 -7.63 -5.95 -9.59
C ASN A 116 -6.67 -4.91 -10.20
N SER A 117 -6.34 -3.81 -9.49
CA SER A 117 -5.36 -2.82 -9.96
C SER A 117 -3.94 -3.33 -9.78
N VAL A 118 -3.51 -4.26 -10.62
CA VAL A 118 -2.22 -4.94 -10.56
C VAL A 118 -1.47 -4.85 -11.86
N LEU A 119 -0.14 -5.00 -11.79
CA LEU A 119 0.68 -5.27 -12.96
C LEU A 119 0.48 -6.74 -13.36
N THR A 120 0.28 -7.00 -14.64
CA THR A 120 0.01 -8.34 -15.19
C THR A 120 1.26 -9.01 -15.73
N SER A 121 2.36 -8.26 -15.89
CA SER A 121 3.67 -8.77 -16.28
C SER A 121 4.77 -7.91 -15.65
N ASP A 122 6.02 -8.36 -15.78
CA ASP A 122 7.18 -7.58 -15.35
C ASP A 122 7.22 -6.24 -16.11
N PRO A 123 7.21 -5.09 -15.42
CA PRO A 123 7.26 -3.78 -16.06
C PRO A 123 8.59 -3.50 -16.77
N PHE A 124 9.64 -4.29 -16.51
CA PHE A 124 10.96 -4.17 -17.13
C PHE A 124 11.20 -5.21 -18.22
N PHE A 125 10.24 -6.10 -18.43
CA PHE A 125 10.36 -7.15 -19.43
C PHE A 125 10.04 -6.59 -20.81
N LEU A 126 11.08 -6.40 -21.61
CA LEU A 126 10.98 -6.06 -23.01
C LEU A 126 11.14 -7.34 -23.83
N ASN A 127 10.05 -8.02 -24.10
CA ASN A 127 10.06 -9.14 -25.05
C ASN A 127 10.46 -8.59 -26.44
N GLY A 128 11.59 -9.04 -26.90
CA GLY A 128 12.32 -8.82 -28.14
C GLY A 128 11.75 -7.94 -29.25
N ASP A 129 10.52 -8.08 -29.63
CA ASP A 129 9.91 -7.35 -30.73
C ASP A 129 8.63 -6.57 -30.35
N GLU A 130 8.04 -6.82 -29.21
CA GLU A 130 6.81 -6.16 -28.78
C GLU A 130 7.12 -5.01 -27.80
N LYS A 131 7.38 -3.85 -28.37
CA LYS A 131 7.49 -2.60 -27.62
C LYS A 131 6.12 -2.00 -27.40
N THR A 132 5.44 -2.49 -26.38
CA THR A 132 4.14 -1.98 -26.01
C THR A 132 4.27 -0.97 -24.89
N ASP A 133 3.49 0.10 -24.98
CA ASP A 133 3.33 1.04 -23.88
C ASP A 133 2.83 0.31 -22.64
N HIS A 134 3.49 0.51 -21.51
CA HIS A 134 3.17 -0.22 -20.28
C HIS A 134 3.27 0.67 -19.04
N ARG A 135 2.68 0.19 -17.94
CA ARG A 135 2.74 0.83 -16.63
C ARG A 135 3.85 0.22 -15.79
N HIS A 136 4.47 1.05 -14.96
CA HIS A 136 5.43 0.62 -13.95
C HIS A 136 4.82 0.52 -12.54
N PHE A 137 3.61 1.04 -12.34
CA PHE A 137 3.02 1.18 -11.02
C PHE A 137 1.55 0.77 -11.01
N SER A 138 1.16 0.15 -9.91
CA SER A 138 -0.23 -0.21 -9.62
C SER A 138 -0.61 0.19 -8.19
N LEU A 139 -1.89 0.14 -7.85
CA LEU A 139 -2.36 0.40 -6.48
C LEU A 139 -2.33 -0.85 -5.61
N SER A 140 -2.44 -2.03 -6.21
CA SER A 140 -2.41 -3.31 -5.54
C SER A 140 -1.09 -4.02 -5.76
N THR A 141 -0.71 -4.84 -4.79
CA THR A 141 0.45 -5.73 -4.91
C THR A 141 0.12 -7.06 -5.58
N GLY A 142 -1.17 -7.34 -5.85
CA GLY A 142 -1.63 -8.58 -6.47
C GLY A 142 -1.54 -9.83 -5.59
N SER A 143 -1.17 -9.70 -4.31
CA SER A 143 -0.97 -10.85 -3.43
C SER A 143 -1.76 -10.73 -2.13
N TYR A 144 -2.26 -11.88 -1.65
CA TYR A 144 -2.81 -11.99 -0.30
C TYR A 144 -1.70 -11.94 0.73
N LYS A 145 -1.95 -11.26 1.86
CA LYS A 145 -0.98 -11.14 2.94
C LYS A 145 -1.65 -11.39 4.27
N TYR A 146 -0.99 -12.15 5.14
CA TYR A 146 -1.37 -12.22 6.55
C TYR A 146 -0.80 -11.04 7.31
N ILE A 147 -1.56 -10.52 8.26
CA ILE A 147 -1.20 -9.40 9.11
C ILE A 147 -1.23 -9.86 10.55
N ILE A 148 -0.14 -9.67 11.26
CA ILE A 148 -0.06 -9.81 12.71
C ILE A 148 0.28 -8.44 13.27
N GLU A 149 -0.46 -8.00 14.27
CA GLU A 149 -0.35 -6.68 14.86
C GLU A 149 -0.21 -6.79 16.38
N SER A 150 0.68 -5.99 16.96
CA SER A 150 0.76 -5.77 18.39
C SER A 150 0.83 -4.26 18.64
N GLN A 151 -0.02 -3.75 19.51
CA GLN A 151 -0.05 -2.35 19.89
C GLN A 151 0.10 -2.21 21.40
N LEU A 152 0.99 -1.31 21.80
CA LEU A 152 1.19 -0.89 23.17
C LEU A 152 0.80 0.58 23.29
N LEU A 153 -0.14 0.88 24.16
CA LEU A 153 -0.57 2.23 24.46
C LEU A 153 -0.32 2.50 25.94
N ILE A 154 0.52 3.49 26.21
CA ILE A 154 0.84 3.95 27.57
C ILE A 154 0.26 5.35 27.71
N VAL A 155 -0.68 5.51 28.64
CA VAL A 155 -1.25 6.81 29.00
C VAL A 155 -0.60 7.24 30.31
N MET A 156 0.12 8.35 30.27
CA MET A 156 0.79 8.91 31.44
C MET A 156 -0.06 10.00 32.10
N PRO A 157 0.12 10.22 33.40
CA PRO A 157 -0.49 11.36 34.09
C PRO A 157 -0.04 12.67 33.46
N PRO A 158 -0.88 13.71 33.51
CA PRO A 158 -0.47 15.03 33.11
C PRO A 158 0.70 15.48 33.97
N ILE A 159 1.81 15.89 33.34
CA ILE A 159 2.91 16.50 34.06
C ILE A 159 2.37 17.79 34.68
N ALA A 160 2.56 17.95 36.01
CA ALA A 160 2.03 19.06 36.80
C ALA A 160 2.77 20.39 36.49
N THR A 161 2.64 20.84 35.27
CA THR A 161 2.94 22.22 34.88
C THR A 161 1.61 22.84 34.45
N GLN A 162 1.16 23.86 35.06
CA GLN A 162 -0.04 24.71 34.87
C GLN A 162 -0.86 24.54 33.53
N GLY A 163 -0.92 23.38 32.95
CA GLY A 163 -1.66 23.00 31.77
C GLY A 163 -1.95 21.53 31.77
N LYS A 164 -3.16 21.12 31.44
CA LYS A 164 -3.61 19.73 31.35
C LYS A 164 -3.05 19.06 30.09
N PHE A 165 -1.77 18.70 30.10
CA PHE A 165 -1.19 17.91 29.03
C PHE A 165 -1.08 16.45 29.46
N SER A 166 -1.77 15.56 28.74
CA SER A 166 -1.59 14.12 28.85
C SER A 166 -0.69 13.66 27.71
N PHE A 167 0.34 12.87 28.03
CA PHE A 167 1.17 12.23 27.01
C PHE A 167 0.64 10.83 26.72
N VAL A 168 0.43 10.55 25.43
CA VAL A 168 0.05 9.22 24.94
C VAL A 168 1.19 8.72 24.08
N PHE A 169 1.87 7.66 24.53
CA PHE A 169 2.83 6.95 23.72
C PHE A 169 2.13 5.77 23.04
N HIS A 170 2.16 5.75 21.72
CA HIS A 170 1.67 4.65 20.92
C HIS A 170 2.82 3.99 20.19
N ALA A 171 3.14 2.76 20.53
CA ALA A 171 4.04 1.90 19.76
C ALA A 171 3.21 0.81 19.08
N SER A 172 3.39 0.67 17.78
CA SER A 172 2.75 -0.38 16.99
C SER A 172 3.80 -1.15 16.22
N ILE A 173 3.80 -2.46 16.38
CA ILE A 173 4.59 -3.38 15.55
C ILE A 173 3.61 -4.13 14.67
N ILE A 174 3.74 -3.94 13.37
CA ILE A 174 2.94 -4.66 12.37
C ILE A 174 3.90 -5.52 11.57
N SER A 175 3.75 -6.83 11.70
CA SER A 175 4.46 -7.79 10.86
C SER A 175 3.52 -8.27 9.75
N VAL A 176 3.98 -8.17 8.51
CA VAL A 176 3.24 -8.63 7.33
C VAL A 176 3.94 -9.85 6.76
N LEU A 177 3.29 -10.99 6.81
CA LEU A 177 3.74 -12.22 6.16
C LEU A 177 3.05 -12.34 4.80
N THR A 178 3.85 -12.34 3.74
CA THR A 178 3.35 -12.57 2.39
C THR A 178 3.38 -14.06 2.11
N LEU A 179 2.21 -14.67 1.88
CA LEU A 179 2.10 -16.05 1.41
C LEU A 179 1.89 -16.02 -0.08
N ILE A 180 2.88 -16.52 -0.83
CA ILE A 180 2.76 -16.77 -2.28
C ILE A 180 2.27 -18.22 -2.43
N LEU A 181 0.96 -18.38 -2.66
CA LEU A 181 0.40 -19.66 -3.06
C LEU A 181 0.61 -19.82 -4.57
N THR A 182 1.66 -20.51 -4.96
CA THR A 182 1.83 -20.94 -6.34
C THR A 182 0.98 -22.22 -6.53
N PHE A 183 -0.18 -22.07 -7.13
CA PHE A 183 -0.91 -23.24 -7.64
C PHE A 183 -0.20 -23.71 -8.90
N LEU A 184 0.55 -24.79 -8.80
CA LEU A 184 0.94 -25.57 -9.96
C LEU A 184 -0.34 -26.25 -10.47
N VAL A 185 -0.97 -25.65 -11.48
CA VAL A 185 -1.98 -26.36 -12.26
C VAL A 185 -1.19 -27.37 -13.08
N GLY A 186 -1.23 -28.64 -12.67
CA GLY A 186 -0.72 -29.71 -13.47
C GLY A 186 -1.60 -29.86 -14.70
N ASP A 187 -1.04 -29.62 -15.85
CA ASP A 187 -1.65 -30.03 -17.11
C ASP A 187 -1.76 -31.57 -17.12
N SER A 188 -3.00 -32.02 -17.15
CA SER A 188 -3.35 -33.43 -17.41
C SER A 188 -3.69 -33.62 -18.87
#